data_1ffc1759ac8633befeac64dc7e0bad2f
#
_entry.id   1ffc1759ac8633befeac64dc7e0bad2f
#
_cell.length_a   1.000
_cell.length_b   1.000
_cell.length_c   1.000
_cell.angle_alpha   90.00
_cell.angle_beta   90.00
_cell.angle_gamma   90.00
#
_symmetry.space_group_name_H-M   'P 1'
#
loop_
_entity.id
_entity.type
_entity.pdbx_description
1 polymer ?
#
loop_
_entity_poly.entity_id
_entity_poly.type
_entity_poly.pdbx_seq_one_letter_code
_entity_poly.pdbx_strand_id
1 'polypeptide(L)'
;MALTLTMPAIADTAVVQTEAELSTESSRLSNGSPDWQELSLRINRKRGQRDVKELTLTQTRRFGLDDQQISGVYATPVTDRLTATVGANVSPSHRVLARYGIDGTLQYELSPGWLAHAGLGNKRYDSVEVNRASLMLEHYFSSFSVSAAWRPVRALGVNASSAELRGSYYYGDSNFVGLIVSRGQEATPVNANTVLLADVRATAILGRHWLGRQWAINYAISSTQQGSLYNRNSVSLGAQYLF
;
A
#
# COMPACT_ATOMS: atom_id res chain seq x y z
N MET A 1 12.01 22.30 -51.63
CA MET A 1 12.84 21.24 -51.03
C MET A 1 13.07 21.64 -49.58
N ALA A 2 12.22 21.17 -48.67
CA ALA A 2 12.24 21.52 -47.24
C ALA A 2 13.01 20.43 -46.49
N LEU A 3 14.16 20.77 -45.90
CA LEU A 3 14.95 19.89 -45.03
C LEU A 3 14.24 19.82 -43.67
N THR A 4 13.63 18.69 -43.38
CA THR A 4 13.19 18.33 -42.04
C THR A 4 14.39 17.86 -41.22
N LEU A 5 14.91 18.71 -40.33
CA LEU A 5 15.84 18.30 -39.28
C LEU A 5 15.10 17.41 -38.27
N THR A 6 15.32 16.13 -38.33
CA THR A 6 14.98 15.19 -37.25
C THR A 6 15.99 15.39 -36.12
N MET A 7 15.56 16.05 -35.02
CA MET A 7 16.35 16.02 -33.81
C MET A 7 16.39 14.58 -33.28
N PRO A 8 17.58 14.07 -32.89
CA PRO A 8 17.65 12.77 -32.22
C PRO A 8 16.92 12.90 -30.87
N ALA A 9 15.99 11.95 -30.59
CA ALA A 9 15.40 11.81 -29.28
C ALA A 9 16.56 11.56 -28.29
N ILE A 10 16.85 12.55 -27.46
CA ILE A 10 17.72 12.39 -26.30
C ILE A 10 17.01 11.38 -25.42
N ALA A 11 17.54 10.18 -25.29
CA ALA A 11 17.09 9.19 -24.34
C ALA A 11 17.25 9.84 -22.97
N ASP A 12 16.11 10.21 -22.37
CA ASP A 12 16.04 10.75 -21.01
C ASP A 12 16.57 9.63 -20.08
N THR A 13 17.81 9.78 -19.62
CA THR A 13 18.40 8.85 -18.67
C THR A 13 17.72 9.09 -17.33
N ALA A 14 16.57 8.42 -17.12
CA ALA A 14 15.81 8.52 -15.89
C ALA A 14 16.76 8.27 -14.70
N VAL A 15 16.93 9.30 -13.87
CA VAL A 15 17.81 9.27 -12.70
C VAL A 15 17.32 8.15 -11.78
N VAL A 16 18.26 7.30 -11.38
CA VAL A 16 18.00 6.26 -10.40
C VAL A 16 18.05 6.88 -9.01
N GLN A 17 16.99 6.74 -8.25
CA GLN A 17 16.90 7.20 -6.87
C GLN A 17 16.79 5.99 -5.95
N THR A 18 17.52 6.01 -4.84
CA THR A 18 17.42 5.01 -3.78
C THR A 18 16.97 5.70 -2.51
N GLU A 19 15.93 5.14 -1.88
CA GLU A 19 15.36 5.67 -0.64
C GLU A 19 15.35 4.56 0.42
N ALA A 20 15.64 4.92 1.66
CA ALA A 20 15.42 4.05 2.82
C ALA A 20 14.48 4.76 3.79
N GLU A 21 13.56 3.99 4.39
CA GLU A 21 12.63 4.49 5.40
C GLU A 21 12.60 3.54 6.58
N LEU A 22 12.71 4.11 7.77
CA LEU A 22 12.42 3.43 9.03
C LEU A 22 11.12 4.00 9.58
N SER A 23 10.12 3.16 9.82
CA SER A 23 8.82 3.57 10.33
C SER A 23 8.35 2.71 11.50
N THR A 24 7.54 3.30 12.36
CA THR A 24 6.87 2.62 13.47
C THR A 24 5.38 2.94 13.45
N GLU A 25 4.56 1.96 13.84
CA GLU A 25 3.13 2.15 14.07
C GLU A 25 2.77 1.62 15.47
N SER A 26 1.91 2.36 16.15
CA SER A 26 1.28 1.94 17.40
C SER A 26 -0.23 2.03 17.24
N SER A 27 -0.94 0.98 17.65
CA SER A 27 -2.40 0.90 17.57
C SER A 27 -3.00 0.47 18.90
N ARG A 28 -3.99 1.23 19.36
CA ARG A 28 -4.77 0.91 20.56
C ARG A 28 -6.11 0.28 20.18
N LEU A 29 -6.49 -0.77 20.89
CA LEU A 29 -7.73 -1.52 20.68
C LEU A 29 -8.74 -1.24 21.81
N SER A 30 -10.02 -1.05 21.45
CA SER A 30 -11.07 -0.69 22.42
C SER A 30 -11.55 -1.85 23.29
N ASN A 31 -11.21 -3.09 22.95
CA ASN A 31 -11.69 -4.29 23.63
C ASN A 31 -10.74 -4.78 24.75
N GLY A 32 -9.72 -3.97 25.13
CA GLY A 32 -8.74 -4.33 26.14
C GLY A 32 -7.68 -5.35 25.70
N SER A 33 -7.68 -5.77 24.43
CA SER A 33 -6.58 -6.58 23.89
C SER A 33 -5.27 -5.80 23.90
N PRO A 34 -4.12 -6.49 23.99
CA PRO A 34 -2.81 -5.85 23.90
C PRO A 34 -2.68 -4.97 22.65
N ASP A 35 -2.09 -3.80 22.81
CA ASP A 35 -1.81 -2.86 21.73
C ASP A 35 -0.99 -3.52 20.63
N TRP A 36 -1.20 -3.09 19.38
CA TRP A 36 -0.38 -3.53 18.27
C TRP A 36 0.78 -2.57 18.08
N GLN A 37 1.93 -3.14 17.74
CA GLN A 37 3.14 -2.41 17.43
C GLN A 37 3.76 -2.97 16.16
N GLU A 38 4.29 -2.09 15.33
CA GLU A 38 4.98 -2.49 14.12
C GLU A 38 6.22 -1.61 13.93
N LEU A 39 7.33 -2.22 13.53
CA LEU A 39 8.55 -1.58 13.09
C LEU A 39 8.88 -2.10 11.69
N SER A 40 9.11 -1.19 10.74
CA SER A 40 9.41 -1.54 9.36
C SER A 40 10.63 -0.78 8.85
N LEU A 41 11.52 -1.50 8.15
CA LEU A 41 12.60 -0.94 7.34
C LEU A 41 12.28 -1.21 5.88
N ARG A 42 12.12 -0.16 5.09
CA ARG A 42 11.84 -0.21 3.66
C ARG A 42 12.99 0.41 2.88
N ILE A 43 13.45 -0.29 1.87
CA ILE A 43 14.41 0.22 0.89
C ILE A 43 13.75 0.13 -0.47
N ASN A 44 13.74 1.23 -1.21
CA ASN A 44 13.22 1.24 -2.54
C ASN A 44 14.22 1.90 -3.51
N ARG A 45 14.26 1.37 -4.74
CA ARG A 45 15.04 1.89 -5.85
C ARG A 45 14.09 2.18 -7.00
N LYS A 46 14.05 3.43 -7.42
CA LYS A 46 13.17 3.94 -8.47
C LYS A 46 13.99 4.40 -9.68
N ARG A 47 13.50 4.07 -10.85
CA ARG A 47 13.96 4.65 -12.12
C ARG A 47 12.74 5.28 -12.80
N GLY A 48 12.55 6.58 -12.57
CA GLY A 48 11.28 7.25 -12.88
C GLY A 48 10.15 6.80 -11.93
N GLN A 49 8.92 7.00 -12.35
CA GLN A 49 7.74 6.74 -11.51
C GLN A 49 7.19 5.31 -11.63
N ARG A 50 7.56 4.58 -12.69
CA ARG A 50 6.94 3.31 -13.08
C ARG A 50 7.86 2.09 -12.98
N ASP A 51 9.18 2.29 -12.79
CA ASP A 51 10.13 1.20 -12.53
C ASP A 51 10.59 1.31 -11.08
N VAL A 52 10.05 0.44 -10.23
CA VAL A 52 10.26 0.46 -8.78
C VAL A 52 10.63 -0.94 -8.30
N LYS A 53 11.66 -1.02 -7.48
CA LYS A 53 12.05 -2.22 -6.74
C LYS A 53 12.04 -1.88 -5.27
N GLU A 54 11.27 -2.60 -4.50
CA GLU A 54 11.11 -2.37 -3.06
C GLU A 54 11.36 -3.65 -2.29
N LEU A 55 12.05 -3.53 -1.16
CA LEU A 55 12.21 -4.55 -0.15
C LEU A 55 11.80 -3.96 1.20
N THR A 56 10.95 -4.67 1.94
CA THR A 56 10.54 -4.27 3.28
C THR A 56 10.75 -5.42 4.26
N LEU A 57 11.35 -5.10 5.40
CA LEU A 57 11.47 -5.96 6.57
C LEU A 57 10.53 -5.41 7.63
N THR A 58 9.64 -6.24 8.15
CA THR A 58 8.66 -5.84 9.16
C THR A 58 8.75 -6.76 10.36
N GLN A 59 8.77 -6.16 11.55
CA GLN A 59 8.51 -6.83 12.82
C GLN A 59 7.21 -6.29 13.37
N THR A 60 6.26 -7.15 13.70
CA THR A 60 4.97 -6.76 14.26
C THR A 60 4.66 -7.55 15.53
N ARG A 61 4.01 -6.87 16.47
CA ARG A 61 3.39 -7.49 17.66
C ARG A 61 1.91 -7.19 17.63
N ARG A 62 1.08 -8.23 17.62
CA ARG A 62 -0.38 -8.10 17.63
C ARG A 62 -0.98 -9.13 18.58
N PHE A 63 -1.90 -8.71 19.43
CA PHE A 63 -2.51 -9.58 20.45
C PHE A 63 -1.48 -10.28 21.36
N GLY A 64 -0.34 -9.65 21.61
CA GLY A 64 0.76 -10.23 22.39
C GLY A 64 1.63 -11.24 21.63
N LEU A 65 1.39 -11.46 20.33
CA LEU A 65 2.16 -12.38 19.48
C LEU A 65 3.08 -11.60 18.54
N ASP A 66 4.32 -12.07 18.43
CA ASP A 66 5.35 -11.44 17.60
C ASP A 66 5.51 -12.19 16.29
N ASP A 67 5.54 -11.48 15.16
CA ASP A 67 5.83 -12.01 13.84
C ASP A 67 6.83 -11.14 13.09
N GLN A 68 7.52 -11.75 12.13
CA GLN A 68 8.42 -11.09 11.20
C GLN A 68 7.98 -11.38 9.78
N GLN A 69 8.15 -10.41 8.89
CA GLN A 69 7.81 -10.55 7.48
C GLN A 69 8.89 -9.90 6.61
N ILE A 70 9.18 -10.56 5.50
CA ILE A 70 9.95 -10.02 4.39
C ILE A 70 8.98 -9.86 3.24
N SER A 71 8.95 -8.69 2.61
CA SER A 71 8.14 -8.43 1.42
C SER A 71 8.95 -7.73 0.34
N GLY A 72 8.63 -8.03 -0.91
CA GLY A 72 9.22 -7.39 -2.06
C GLY A 72 8.15 -6.96 -3.05
N VAL A 73 8.40 -5.84 -3.73
CA VAL A 73 7.55 -5.33 -4.81
C VAL A 73 8.44 -5.00 -6.01
N TYR A 74 7.98 -5.39 -7.18
CA TYR A 74 8.57 -5.01 -8.43
C TYR A 74 7.50 -4.43 -9.37
N ALA A 75 7.64 -3.17 -9.74
CA ALA A 75 6.83 -2.51 -10.76
C ALA A 75 7.68 -2.19 -11.98
N THR A 76 7.14 -2.40 -13.17
CA THR A 76 7.85 -2.11 -14.43
C THR A 76 6.86 -1.64 -15.51
N PRO A 77 7.24 -0.66 -16.34
CA PRO A 77 6.46 -0.30 -17.52
C PRO A 77 6.52 -1.45 -18.54
N VAL A 78 5.36 -1.92 -18.97
CA VAL A 78 5.22 -2.92 -20.05
C VAL A 78 5.06 -2.23 -21.40
N THR A 79 4.32 -1.11 -21.41
CA THR A 79 4.17 -0.19 -22.56
C THR A 79 4.18 1.25 -22.03
N ASP A 80 4.10 2.23 -22.91
CA ASP A 80 4.01 3.65 -22.51
C ASP A 80 2.83 3.94 -21.58
N ARG A 81 1.74 3.16 -21.69
CA ARG A 81 0.51 3.33 -20.91
C ARG A 81 0.25 2.23 -19.89
N LEU A 82 0.96 1.11 -19.96
CA LEU A 82 0.74 -0.04 -19.10
C LEU A 82 1.92 -0.25 -18.17
N THR A 83 1.65 -0.35 -16.86
CA THR A 83 2.60 -0.77 -15.82
C THR A 83 2.12 -2.05 -15.18
N ALA A 84 2.99 -3.03 -15.05
CA ALA A 84 2.74 -4.23 -14.26
C ALA A 84 3.49 -4.15 -12.93
N THR A 85 2.82 -4.57 -11.86
CA THR A 85 3.41 -4.67 -10.52
C THR A 85 3.17 -6.08 -9.99
N VAL A 86 4.20 -6.67 -9.40
CA VAL A 86 4.12 -7.95 -8.68
C VAL A 86 4.66 -7.74 -7.27
N GLY A 87 3.92 -8.23 -6.28
CA GLY A 87 4.30 -8.25 -4.89
C GLY A 87 4.35 -9.67 -4.34
N ALA A 88 5.27 -9.93 -3.42
CA ALA A 88 5.32 -11.17 -2.67
C ALA A 88 5.76 -10.91 -1.24
N ASN A 89 5.27 -11.72 -0.31
CA ASN A 89 5.71 -11.69 1.08
C ASN A 89 5.82 -13.08 1.67
N VAL A 90 6.69 -13.22 2.67
CA VAL A 90 6.84 -14.43 3.48
C VAL A 90 7.09 -14.05 4.93
N SER A 91 6.47 -14.80 5.85
CA SER A 91 6.63 -14.62 7.28
C SER A 91 7.20 -15.91 7.88
N PRO A 92 8.48 -15.92 8.32
CA PRO A 92 9.09 -17.07 9.00
C PRO A 92 8.34 -17.45 10.28
N SER A 93 7.89 -16.45 11.04
CA SER A 93 6.89 -16.59 12.10
C SER A 93 5.57 -16.01 11.60
N HIS A 94 4.47 -16.74 11.70
CA HIS A 94 3.20 -16.39 11.06
C HIS A 94 2.00 -16.66 11.97
N ARG A 95 2.15 -16.22 13.25
CA ARG A 95 1.09 -16.36 14.27
C ARG A 95 -0.09 -15.42 14.03
N VAL A 96 0.18 -14.24 13.46
CA VAL A 96 -0.83 -13.22 13.11
C VAL A 96 -0.71 -12.71 11.68
N LEU A 97 0.46 -12.92 11.04
CA LEU A 97 0.69 -12.57 9.65
C LEU A 97 0.42 -13.77 8.73
N ALA A 98 0.20 -13.49 7.45
CA ALA A 98 0.13 -14.55 6.45
C ALA A 98 1.49 -15.24 6.32
N ARG A 99 1.50 -16.57 6.25
CA ARG A 99 2.71 -17.38 6.01
C ARG A 99 3.41 -16.95 4.72
N TYR A 100 2.63 -16.76 3.66
CA TYR A 100 3.09 -16.15 2.41
C TYR A 100 1.93 -15.48 1.68
N GLY A 101 2.26 -14.61 0.76
CA GLY A 101 1.32 -13.98 -0.14
C GLY A 101 1.97 -13.62 -1.45
N ILE A 102 1.17 -13.52 -2.49
CA ILE A 102 1.54 -13.01 -3.80
C ILE A 102 0.40 -12.15 -4.33
N ASP A 103 0.74 -11.08 -5.00
CA ASP A 103 -0.22 -10.22 -5.69
C ASP A 103 0.37 -9.67 -6.99
N GLY A 104 -0.52 -9.36 -7.91
CA GLY A 104 -0.22 -8.70 -9.17
C GLY A 104 -1.23 -7.61 -9.47
N THR A 105 -0.78 -6.50 -10.02
CA THR A 105 -1.63 -5.38 -10.44
C THR A 105 -1.18 -4.87 -11.79
N LEU A 106 -2.14 -4.58 -12.64
CA LEU A 106 -1.95 -3.85 -13.89
C LEU A 106 -2.52 -2.45 -13.71
N GLN A 107 -1.74 -1.44 -14.06
CA GLN A 107 -2.14 -0.03 -14.12
C GLN A 107 -2.13 0.40 -15.58
N TYR A 108 -3.24 0.92 -16.07
CA TYR A 108 -3.38 1.41 -17.44
C TYR A 108 -3.79 2.88 -17.45
N GLU A 109 -3.07 3.69 -18.21
CA GLU A 109 -3.42 5.09 -18.45
C GLU A 109 -4.48 5.18 -19.55
N LEU A 110 -5.72 5.46 -19.15
CA LEU A 110 -6.87 5.61 -20.05
C LEU A 110 -6.74 6.88 -20.91
N SER A 111 -6.40 7.98 -20.26
CA SER A 111 -6.12 9.29 -20.85
C SER A 111 -5.25 10.09 -19.87
N PRO A 112 -4.65 11.23 -20.27
CA PRO A 112 -3.85 12.04 -19.36
C PRO A 112 -4.57 12.33 -18.04
N GLY A 113 -3.95 11.92 -16.93
CA GLY A 113 -4.50 12.07 -15.58
C GLY A 113 -5.51 11.01 -15.14
N TRP A 114 -5.95 10.08 -16.01
CA TRP A 114 -6.86 8.99 -15.65
C TRP A 114 -6.15 7.64 -15.67
N LEU A 115 -6.13 6.97 -14.53
CA LEU A 115 -5.50 5.65 -14.37
C LEU A 115 -6.55 4.63 -13.92
N ALA A 116 -6.59 3.49 -14.60
CA ALA A 116 -7.36 2.32 -14.18
C ALA A 116 -6.40 1.25 -13.66
N HIS A 117 -6.77 0.62 -12.55
CA HIS A 117 -5.97 -0.45 -11.95
C HIS A 117 -6.83 -1.69 -11.78
N ALA A 118 -6.27 -2.84 -12.10
CA ALA A 118 -6.88 -4.15 -11.85
C ALA A 118 -5.83 -5.07 -11.21
N GLY A 119 -6.17 -5.70 -10.10
CA GLY A 119 -5.26 -6.53 -9.35
C GLY A 119 -5.91 -7.83 -8.85
N LEU A 120 -5.06 -8.83 -8.67
CA LEU A 120 -5.39 -10.10 -8.03
C LEU A 120 -4.34 -10.41 -6.97
N GLY A 121 -4.74 -11.08 -5.91
CA GLY A 121 -3.81 -11.50 -4.87
C GLY A 121 -4.32 -12.68 -4.07
N ASN A 122 -3.37 -13.43 -3.54
CA ASN A 122 -3.60 -14.58 -2.67
C ASN A 122 -2.74 -14.43 -1.42
N LYS A 123 -3.31 -14.73 -0.26
CA LYS A 123 -2.59 -14.84 1.01
C LYS A 123 -2.93 -16.16 1.68
N ARG A 124 -1.93 -16.89 2.12
CA ARG A 124 -2.07 -18.12 2.89
C ARG A 124 -1.71 -17.88 4.35
N TYR A 125 -2.67 -18.08 5.21
CA TYR A 125 -2.49 -18.27 6.66
C TYR A 125 -2.39 -19.75 6.96
N ASP A 126 -2.15 -20.16 8.19
CA ASP A 126 -2.00 -21.58 8.51
C ASP A 126 -3.21 -22.43 8.08
N SER A 127 -4.41 -21.99 8.39
CA SER A 127 -5.65 -22.72 8.13
C SER A 127 -6.54 -22.07 7.07
N VAL A 128 -6.23 -20.85 6.63
CA VAL A 128 -7.11 -20.06 5.77
C VAL A 128 -6.35 -19.52 4.57
N GLU A 129 -6.99 -19.62 3.41
CA GLU A 129 -6.58 -18.95 2.19
C GLU A 129 -7.51 -17.78 1.89
N VAL A 130 -6.91 -16.62 1.58
CA VAL A 130 -7.63 -15.39 1.27
C VAL A 130 -7.29 -14.98 -0.15
N ASN A 131 -8.27 -15.10 -1.03
CA ASN A 131 -8.19 -14.62 -2.41
C ASN A 131 -8.83 -13.24 -2.51
N ARG A 132 -8.18 -12.31 -3.17
CA ARG A 132 -8.68 -10.94 -3.34
C ARG A 132 -8.49 -10.49 -4.78
N ALA A 133 -9.40 -9.62 -5.22
CA ALA A 133 -9.20 -8.83 -6.42
C ALA A 133 -9.36 -7.35 -6.06
N SER A 134 -8.95 -6.48 -6.95
CA SER A 134 -9.13 -5.04 -6.81
C SER A 134 -9.37 -4.40 -8.17
N LEU A 135 -10.29 -3.46 -8.22
CA LEU A 135 -10.48 -2.55 -9.33
C LEU A 135 -10.44 -1.14 -8.76
N MET A 136 -9.67 -0.25 -9.37
CA MET A 136 -9.56 1.13 -8.92
C MET A 136 -9.50 2.05 -10.13
N LEU A 137 -10.19 3.17 -10.03
CA LEU A 137 -10.07 4.31 -10.94
C LEU A 137 -9.47 5.48 -10.17
N GLU A 138 -8.47 6.12 -10.74
CA GLU A 138 -7.78 7.27 -10.15
C GLU A 138 -7.73 8.41 -11.16
N HIS A 139 -7.93 9.63 -10.68
CA HIS A 139 -7.86 10.84 -11.49
C HIS A 139 -6.99 11.90 -10.83
N TYR A 140 -6.01 12.37 -11.59
CA TYR A 140 -5.13 13.49 -11.23
C TYR A 140 -5.61 14.76 -11.91
N PHE A 141 -5.76 15.84 -11.16
CA PHE A 141 -6.16 17.16 -11.67
C PHE A 141 -5.51 18.27 -10.84
N SER A 142 -4.78 19.19 -11.49
CA SER A 142 -4.01 20.20 -10.80
C SER A 142 -3.11 19.59 -9.71
N SER A 143 -3.24 20.05 -8.48
CA SER A 143 -2.50 19.56 -7.30
C SER A 143 -3.25 18.48 -6.52
N PHE A 144 -4.25 17.83 -7.10
CA PHE A 144 -5.07 16.84 -6.40
C PHE A 144 -5.09 15.52 -7.14
N SER A 145 -5.30 14.43 -6.39
CA SER A 145 -5.82 13.19 -6.95
C SER A 145 -7.01 12.68 -6.15
N VAL A 146 -7.91 11.99 -6.84
CA VAL A 146 -8.99 11.24 -6.21
C VAL A 146 -8.98 9.82 -6.77
N SER A 147 -9.26 8.83 -5.94
CA SER A 147 -9.43 7.48 -6.41
C SER A 147 -10.61 6.80 -5.72
N ALA A 148 -11.26 5.89 -6.46
CA ALA A 148 -12.29 4.99 -5.95
C ALA A 148 -11.86 3.55 -6.25
N ALA A 149 -11.91 2.69 -5.25
CA ALA A 149 -11.54 1.29 -5.38
C ALA A 149 -12.66 0.37 -4.87
N TRP A 150 -12.83 -0.76 -5.55
CA TRP A 150 -13.65 -1.87 -5.11
C TRP A 150 -12.77 -3.11 -4.95
N ARG A 151 -12.87 -3.77 -3.79
CA ARG A 151 -12.00 -4.88 -3.39
C ARG A 151 -12.83 -6.09 -2.98
N PRO A 152 -13.20 -6.97 -3.91
CA PRO A 152 -13.79 -8.25 -3.57
C PRO A 152 -12.76 -9.17 -2.93
N VAL A 153 -13.21 -9.93 -1.94
CA VAL A 153 -12.42 -10.91 -1.20
C VAL A 153 -13.21 -12.20 -1.05
N ARG A 154 -12.52 -13.34 -1.14
CA ARG A 154 -13.05 -14.67 -0.82
C ARG A 154 -12.17 -15.32 0.23
N ALA A 155 -12.77 -15.64 1.36
CA ALA A 155 -12.13 -16.35 2.46
C ALA A 155 -13.15 -17.25 3.16
N LEU A 156 -12.71 -18.40 3.68
CA LEU A 156 -13.59 -19.34 4.40
C LEU A 156 -14.83 -19.79 3.59
N GLY A 157 -14.72 -19.82 2.27
CA GLY A 157 -15.84 -20.14 1.38
C GLY A 157 -16.88 -19.02 1.19
N VAL A 158 -16.70 -17.88 1.82
CA VAL A 158 -17.60 -16.71 1.74
C VAL A 158 -16.99 -15.62 0.88
N ASN A 159 -17.83 -14.97 0.09
CA ASN A 159 -17.47 -13.79 -0.69
C ASN A 159 -17.92 -12.53 0.05
N ALA A 160 -17.04 -11.55 0.10
CA ALA A 160 -17.29 -10.22 0.64
C ALA A 160 -16.64 -9.15 -0.22
N SER A 161 -16.88 -7.89 0.04
CA SER A 161 -16.19 -6.81 -0.65
C SER A 161 -16.13 -5.55 0.19
N SER A 162 -15.15 -4.70 -0.10
CA SER A 162 -15.04 -3.37 0.43
C SER A 162 -14.90 -2.33 -0.68
N ALA A 163 -15.29 -1.10 -0.37
CA ALA A 163 -15.08 0.07 -1.20
C ALA A 163 -14.20 1.08 -0.45
N GLU A 164 -13.37 1.79 -1.19
CA GLU A 164 -12.48 2.83 -0.67
C GLU A 164 -12.53 4.06 -1.56
N LEU A 165 -12.53 5.22 -0.93
CA LEU A 165 -12.32 6.51 -1.56
C LEU A 165 -11.06 7.14 -0.95
N ARG A 166 -10.22 7.71 -1.80
CA ARG A 166 -9.03 8.45 -1.40
C ARG A 166 -8.99 9.80 -2.11
N GLY A 167 -8.67 10.85 -1.37
CA GLY A 167 -8.31 12.16 -1.91
C GLY A 167 -6.90 12.52 -1.43
N SER A 168 -6.08 13.10 -2.30
CA SER A 168 -4.74 13.58 -1.95
C SER A 168 -4.53 14.98 -2.50
N TYR A 169 -3.86 15.81 -1.72
CA TYR A 169 -3.39 17.13 -2.10
C TYR A 169 -1.87 17.14 -2.11
N TYR A 170 -1.29 17.53 -3.23
CA TYR A 170 0.16 17.60 -3.46
C TYR A 170 0.60 19.07 -3.42
N TYR A 171 1.73 19.37 -2.77
CA TYR A 171 2.27 20.71 -2.67
C TYR A 171 3.80 20.67 -2.55
N GLY A 172 4.43 21.77 -2.94
CA GLY A 172 5.88 21.78 -3.14
C GLY A 172 6.30 20.71 -4.15
N ASP A 173 7.56 20.30 -4.09
CA ASP A 173 8.11 19.39 -5.08
C ASP A 173 7.67 17.91 -4.93
N SER A 174 7.37 17.48 -3.71
CA SER A 174 7.04 16.05 -3.45
C SER A 174 6.28 15.82 -2.14
N ASN A 175 5.69 16.87 -1.56
CA ASN A 175 4.89 16.75 -0.35
C ASN A 175 3.45 16.37 -0.69
N PHE A 176 2.80 15.67 0.21
CA PHE A 176 1.36 15.44 0.08
C PHE A 176 0.70 15.23 1.43
N VAL A 177 -0.60 15.48 1.48
CA VAL A 177 -1.52 15.04 2.52
C VAL A 177 -2.70 14.35 1.85
N GLY A 178 -3.17 13.25 2.44
CA GLY A 178 -4.28 12.47 1.90
C GLY A 178 -5.27 12.05 2.98
N LEU A 179 -6.51 11.84 2.54
CA LEU A 179 -7.61 11.29 3.31
C LEU A 179 -8.08 10.01 2.64
N ILE A 180 -8.25 8.96 3.43
CA ILE A 180 -8.83 7.67 2.99
C ILE A 180 -10.07 7.40 3.81
N VAL A 181 -11.14 6.98 3.17
CA VAL A 181 -12.32 6.41 3.82
C VAL A 181 -12.65 5.09 3.14
N SER A 182 -12.93 4.05 3.94
CA SER A 182 -13.29 2.75 3.41
C SER A 182 -14.43 2.12 4.23
N ARG A 183 -15.22 1.28 3.55
CA ARG A 183 -16.30 0.52 4.14
C ARG A 183 -16.49 -0.78 3.38
N GLY A 184 -16.80 -1.86 4.12
CA GLY A 184 -17.11 -3.15 3.54
C GLY A 184 -16.90 -4.28 4.52
N GLN A 185 -16.55 -5.43 3.99
CA GLN A 185 -16.17 -6.61 4.78
C GLN A 185 -14.76 -7.04 4.38
N GLU A 186 -13.96 -7.38 5.36
CA GLU A 186 -12.57 -7.81 5.17
C GLU A 186 -12.29 -9.09 5.92
N ALA A 187 -11.39 -9.89 5.36
CA ALA A 187 -10.87 -11.07 6.04
C ALA A 187 -9.86 -10.61 7.11
N THR A 188 -10.25 -10.71 8.37
CA THR A 188 -9.49 -10.24 9.52
C THR A 188 -8.87 -11.41 10.25
N PRO A 189 -7.55 -11.55 10.30
CA PRO A 189 -6.91 -12.54 11.16
C PRO A 189 -7.06 -12.11 12.64
N VAL A 190 -7.66 -12.95 13.44
CA VAL A 190 -7.77 -12.74 14.90
C VAL A 190 -6.74 -13.56 15.67
N ASN A 191 -6.24 -14.64 15.09
CA ASN A 191 -5.08 -15.43 15.54
C ASN A 191 -4.54 -16.28 14.38
N ALA A 192 -3.49 -17.08 14.62
CA ALA A 192 -2.84 -17.90 13.61
C ALA A 192 -3.77 -18.84 12.82
N ASN A 193 -4.85 -19.30 13.45
CA ASN A 193 -5.74 -20.33 12.90
C ASN A 193 -7.15 -19.79 12.57
N THR A 194 -7.41 -18.50 12.83
CA THR A 194 -8.75 -17.94 12.69
C THR A 194 -8.72 -16.64 11.93
N VAL A 195 -9.39 -16.63 10.79
CA VAL A 195 -9.71 -15.43 10.02
C VAL A 195 -11.23 -15.28 10.00
N LEU A 196 -11.71 -14.11 10.37
CA LEU A 196 -13.13 -13.77 10.34
C LEU A 196 -13.40 -12.76 9.21
N LEU A 197 -14.58 -12.86 8.60
CA LEU A 197 -15.11 -11.79 7.78
C LEU A 197 -15.80 -10.80 8.71
N ALA A 198 -15.21 -9.61 8.84
CA ALA A 198 -15.74 -8.56 9.70
C ALA A 198 -16.17 -7.35 8.86
N ASP A 199 -17.27 -6.72 9.26
CA ASP A 199 -17.63 -5.41 8.73
C ASP A 199 -16.55 -4.40 9.15
N VAL A 200 -16.02 -3.66 8.19
CA VAL A 200 -14.95 -2.70 8.43
C VAL A 200 -15.38 -1.32 7.97
N ARG A 201 -15.11 -0.34 8.80
CA ARG A 201 -15.16 1.09 8.45
C ARG A 201 -13.86 1.70 8.89
N ALA A 202 -13.14 2.32 7.97
CA ALA A 202 -11.89 2.97 8.31
C ALA A 202 -11.81 4.38 7.74
N THR A 203 -11.15 5.24 8.49
CA THR A 203 -10.76 6.59 8.07
C THR A 203 -9.30 6.78 8.43
N ALA A 204 -8.51 7.35 7.50
CA ALA A 204 -7.11 7.64 7.73
C ALA A 204 -6.73 8.98 7.11
N ILE A 205 -5.90 9.73 7.83
CA ILE A 205 -5.15 10.87 7.30
C ILE A 205 -3.69 10.44 7.24
N LEU A 206 -3.04 10.68 6.12
CA LEU A 206 -1.64 10.34 5.91
C LEU A 206 -0.94 11.44 5.12
N GLY A 207 0.38 11.48 5.23
CA GLY A 207 1.13 12.46 4.47
C GLY A 207 2.62 12.23 4.51
N ARG A 208 3.31 12.97 3.66
CA ARG A 208 4.77 13.06 3.61
C ARG A 208 5.19 14.51 3.47
N HIS A 209 6.18 14.89 4.28
CA HIS A 209 6.82 16.19 4.23
C HIS A 209 8.33 16.03 4.08
N TRP A 210 8.88 16.63 3.05
CA TRP A 210 10.32 16.76 2.87
C TRP A 210 10.86 17.91 3.73
N LEU A 211 11.84 17.62 4.59
CA LEU A 211 12.54 18.57 5.44
C LEU A 211 13.80 19.13 4.77
N GLY A 212 13.90 19.00 3.47
CA GLY A 212 15.03 19.39 2.65
C GLY A 212 15.14 18.44 1.45
N ARG A 213 16.35 18.29 0.92
CA ARG A 213 16.55 17.48 -0.31
C ARG A 213 16.63 15.97 -0.06
N GLN A 214 16.99 15.54 1.15
CA GLN A 214 17.31 14.15 1.45
C GLN A 214 16.40 13.53 2.51
N TRP A 215 15.83 14.31 3.43
CA TRP A 215 15.03 13.80 4.52
C TRP A 215 13.55 14.10 4.33
N ALA A 216 12.72 13.10 4.57
CA ALA A 216 11.28 13.28 4.67
C ALA A 216 10.72 12.60 5.91
N ILE A 217 9.62 13.14 6.41
CA ILE A 217 8.78 12.53 7.45
C ILE A 217 7.52 12.00 6.77
N ASN A 218 7.22 10.73 7.01
CA ASN A 218 5.96 10.08 6.67
C ASN A 218 5.14 9.93 7.94
N TYR A 219 3.83 10.15 7.88
CA TYR A 219 2.94 9.97 9.02
C TYR A 219 1.56 9.47 8.59
N ALA A 220 0.89 8.77 9.51
CA ALA A 220 -0.51 8.43 9.35
C ALA A 220 -1.21 8.39 10.71
N ILE A 221 -2.48 8.78 10.73
CA ILE A 221 -3.40 8.61 11.85
C ILE A 221 -4.63 7.94 11.29
N SER A 222 -5.08 6.86 11.91
CA SER A 222 -6.25 6.14 11.43
C SER A 222 -7.16 5.68 12.56
N SER A 223 -8.44 5.54 12.24
CA SER A 223 -9.44 4.90 13.06
C SER A 223 -10.15 3.84 12.24
N THR A 224 -10.20 2.62 12.75
CA THR A 224 -10.83 1.47 12.10
C THR A 224 -11.81 0.81 13.06
N GLN A 225 -13.06 0.71 12.67
CA GLN A 225 -14.05 -0.12 13.33
C GLN A 225 -14.06 -1.51 12.70
N GLN A 226 -13.81 -2.54 13.48
CA GLN A 226 -13.72 -3.94 13.04
C GLN A 226 -14.98 -4.69 13.52
N GLY A 227 -16.11 -4.44 12.89
CA GLY A 227 -17.40 -4.99 13.29
C GLY A 227 -17.72 -4.72 14.76
N SER A 228 -18.09 -5.77 15.50
CA SER A 228 -18.27 -5.76 16.96
C SER A 228 -17.01 -6.19 17.71
N LEU A 229 -15.91 -6.48 17.03
CA LEU A 229 -14.69 -7.03 17.65
C LEU A 229 -13.94 -5.95 18.45
N TYR A 230 -13.65 -4.82 17.80
CA TYR A 230 -12.97 -3.68 18.42
C TYR A 230 -12.98 -2.45 17.50
N ASN A 231 -12.70 -1.31 18.08
CA ASN A 231 -12.21 -0.13 17.37
C ASN A 231 -10.68 -0.05 17.56
N ARG A 232 -9.95 0.21 16.45
CA ARG A 232 -8.51 0.38 16.45
C ARG A 232 -8.16 1.79 16.03
N ASN A 233 -7.44 2.50 16.90
CA ASN A 233 -6.86 3.80 16.60
C ASN A 233 -5.35 3.66 16.47
N SER A 234 -4.80 4.09 15.34
CA SER A 234 -3.39 3.91 15.01
C SER A 234 -2.71 5.24 14.74
N VAL A 235 -1.45 5.33 15.13
CA VAL A 235 -0.53 6.41 14.74
C VAL A 235 0.72 5.76 14.17
N SER A 236 1.15 6.22 12.99
CA SER A 236 2.38 5.81 12.33
C SER A 236 3.27 7.02 12.08
N LEU A 237 4.58 6.82 12.27
CA LEU A 237 5.61 7.81 11.98
C LEU A 237 6.81 7.13 11.32
N GLY A 238 7.34 7.74 10.26
CA GLY A 238 8.51 7.24 9.53
C GLY A 238 9.47 8.36 9.18
N ALA A 239 10.76 8.04 9.21
CA ALA A 239 11.82 8.88 8.68
C ALA A 239 12.38 8.23 7.40
N GLN A 240 12.40 9.00 6.32
CA GLN A 240 12.86 8.57 5.00
C GLN A 240 14.09 9.36 4.60
N TYR A 241 15.05 8.68 4.02
CA TYR A 241 16.29 9.27 3.49
C TYR A 241 16.44 8.93 2.00
N LEU A 242 16.77 9.95 1.21
CA LEU A 242 17.09 9.84 -0.22
C LEU A 242 18.62 9.92 -0.39
N PHE A 243 19.20 8.87 -1.01
CA PHE A 243 20.63 8.76 -1.28
C PHE A 243 21.04 9.44 -2.58
#